data_58bdce45675b12292a097390c119c174
#
_entry.id   58bdce45675b12292a097390c119c174
#
_cell.length_a   1.000
_cell.length_b   1.000
_cell.length_c   1.000
_cell.angle_alpha   90.00
_cell.angle_beta   90.00
_cell.angle_gamma   90.00
#
_symmetry.space_group_name_H-M   'P 1'
#
loop_
_entity.id
_entity.type
_entity.pdbx_description
1 polymer ?
#
loop_
_entity_poly.entity_id
_entity_poly.type
_entity_poly.pdbx_seq_one_letter_code
_entity_poly.pdbx_strand_id
1 'polypeptide(L)'
;LHIEADVPDAEPNGRIEVTVMDGERTVATSVALPGVAAEAAMPADMKLWSPDSPFLYDLRVTLKSGKETVDEVKSYAAMRKFSTARDADGIVRLQLNNRDLFMFGPLDQGWWPDGLYTAPTDEALEYDVIKTKQWGFNMIRKHVKVEPARWYTHCDRHGIIVWQDMPSSTGGPQWQMEQYFDGAEWQRSPESEADFRKEWQEIMDYLYSNPCIGVWVPFNEAWGQFETAEIAQWTKTHDPTRLVNPASGGNHYPCGDMLDLHHYPDPEMYLYDAKRATVLGEYGGIGMAAEGHLWEPDRNWGYVHFKTPAEVTEAYLRYTG
;
A
#
# COMPACT_ATOMS: atom_id res chain seq x y z
N LEU A 1 -7.79 -12.22 15.30
CA LEU A 1 -7.05 -12.55 14.10
C LEU A 1 -7.83 -13.62 13.35
N HIS A 2 -8.11 -13.35 12.09
CA HIS A 2 -8.82 -14.24 11.17
C HIS A 2 -7.79 -14.91 10.25
N ILE A 3 -7.80 -16.22 10.16
CA ILE A 3 -6.85 -17.00 9.39
C ILE A 3 -7.60 -17.96 8.47
N GLU A 4 -7.43 -17.80 7.19
CA GLU A 4 -7.91 -18.73 6.17
C GLU A 4 -6.76 -19.61 5.69
N ALA A 5 -7.01 -20.91 5.57
CA ALA A 5 -6.06 -21.84 5.01
C ALA A 5 -6.75 -22.65 3.91
N ASP A 6 -6.24 -22.52 2.70
CA ASP A 6 -6.67 -23.38 1.60
C ASP A 6 -5.98 -24.74 1.73
N VAL A 7 -6.77 -25.80 1.75
CA VAL A 7 -6.30 -27.19 1.89
C VAL A 7 -6.92 -27.99 0.76
N PRO A 8 -6.23 -28.08 -0.39
CA PRO A 8 -6.66 -28.94 -1.48
C PRO A 8 -6.74 -30.42 -0.98
N ASP A 9 -7.79 -31.12 -1.37
CA ASP A 9 -8.00 -32.53 -1.05
C ASP A 9 -8.00 -32.87 0.46
N ALA A 10 -8.53 -31.96 1.29
CA ALA A 10 -8.61 -32.18 2.73
C ALA A 10 -9.38 -33.46 3.09
N GLU A 11 -8.79 -34.28 3.97
CA GLU A 11 -9.48 -35.46 4.51
C GLU A 11 -10.70 -35.07 5.37
N PRO A 12 -11.78 -35.88 5.41
CA PRO A 12 -13.00 -35.57 6.17
C PRO A 12 -12.79 -35.33 7.67
N ASN A 13 -11.72 -35.85 8.24
CA ASN A 13 -11.33 -35.70 9.65
C ASN A 13 -10.17 -34.74 9.87
N GLY A 14 -9.81 -33.97 8.83
CA GLY A 14 -8.78 -32.95 8.91
C GLY A 14 -9.19 -31.80 9.83
N ARG A 15 -8.22 -31.20 10.50
CA ARG A 15 -8.38 -29.96 11.25
C ARG A 15 -7.18 -29.06 11.08
N ILE A 16 -7.43 -27.77 11.09
CA ILE A 16 -6.42 -26.71 11.09
C ILE A 16 -6.19 -26.27 12.53
N GLU A 17 -4.98 -26.37 13.03
CA GLU A 17 -4.56 -25.83 14.32
C GLU A 17 -3.71 -24.59 14.06
N VAL A 18 -4.10 -23.44 14.61
CA VAL A 18 -3.37 -22.18 14.52
C VAL A 18 -2.77 -21.85 15.88
N THR A 19 -1.47 -21.52 15.88
CA THR A 19 -0.77 -21.01 17.05
C THR A 19 -0.16 -19.65 16.70
N VAL A 20 -0.50 -18.63 17.50
CA VAL A 20 0.04 -17.27 17.41
C VAL A 20 1.08 -17.10 18.51
N MET A 21 2.27 -16.62 18.16
CA MET A 21 3.41 -16.58 19.09
C MET A 21 4.05 -15.19 19.14
N ASP A 22 4.51 -14.82 20.33
CA ASP A 22 5.40 -13.68 20.61
C ASP A 22 6.73 -14.29 21.10
N GLY A 23 7.65 -14.51 20.16
CA GLY A 23 8.85 -15.31 20.39
C GLY A 23 8.48 -16.75 20.78
N GLU A 24 8.90 -17.19 21.97
CA GLU A 24 8.57 -18.54 22.48
C GLU A 24 7.21 -18.62 23.17
N ARG A 25 6.57 -17.48 23.43
CA ARG A 25 5.29 -17.43 24.16
C ARG A 25 4.11 -17.60 23.19
N THR A 26 3.31 -18.62 23.37
CA THR A 26 2.00 -18.71 22.72
C THR A 26 1.05 -17.64 23.30
N VAL A 27 0.50 -16.79 22.45
CA VAL A 27 -0.40 -15.69 22.82
C VAL A 27 -1.86 -15.97 22.47
N ALA A 28 -2.09 -16.77 21.43
CA ALA A 28 -3.43 -17.23 21.07
C ALA A 28 -3.35 -18.55 20.31
N THR A 29 -4.44 -19.33 20.37
CA THR A 29 -4.61 -20.56 19.59
C THR A 29 -6.03 -20.61 19.04
N SER A 30 -6.20 -21.28 17.91
CA SER A 30 -7.52 -21.57 17.34
C SER A 30 -7.50 -22.93 16.64
N VAL A 31 -8.68 -23.50 16.46
CA VAL A 31 -8.87 -24.75 15.70
C VAL A 31 -10.06 -24.55 14.78
N ALA A 32 -9.91 -24.92 13.50
CA ALA A 32 -10.98 -24.91 12.52
C ALA A 32 -10.97 -26.18 11.66
N LEU A 33 -12.04 -26.40 10.93
CA LEU A 33 -12.09 -27.41 9.88
C LEU A 33 -11.43 -26.85 8.60
N PRO A 34 -10.86 -27.67 7.71
CA PRO A 34 -10.45 -27.25 6.39
C PRO A 34 -11.57 -26.52 5.65
N GLY A 35 -11.25 -25.42 4.99
CA GLY A 35 -12.22 -24.55 4.31
C GLY A 35 -13.05 -23.64 5.23
N VAL A 36 -12.78 -23.66 6.54
CA VAL A 36 -13.39 -22.75 7.52
C VAL A 36 -12.29 -21.89 8.13
N ALA A 37 -12.51 -20.58 8.18
CA ALA A 37 -11.58 -19.66 8.81
C ALA A 37 -11.39 -19.96 10.31
N ALA A 38 -10.14 -19.92 10.76
CA ALA A 38 -9.80 -20.03 12.17
C ALA A 38 -9.79 -18.63 12.82
N GLU A 39 -10.52 -18.48 13.93
CA GLU A 39 -10.57 -17.23 14.69
C GLU A 39 -9.69 -17.33 15.94
N ALA A 40 -8.57 -16.62 15.98
CA ALA A 40 -7.69 -16.54 17.13
C ALA A 40 -7.94 -15.25 17.92
N ALA A 41 -8.45 -15.38 19.15
CA ALA A 41 -8.70 -14.25 20.03
C ALA A 41 -7.36 -13.71 20.57
N MET A 42 -6.99 -12.50 20.15
CA MET A 42 -5.78 -11.83 20.62
C MET A 42 -6.02 -11.22 22.02
N PRO A 43 -5.00 -11.20 22.90
CA PRO A 43 -5.12 -10.60 24.22
C PRO A 43 -5.30 -9.07 24.13
N ALA A 44 -5.90 -8.48 25.17
CA ALA A 44 -6.18 -7.04 25.21
C ALA A 44 -4.90 -6.18 25.23
N ASP A 45 -3.79 -6.73 25.72
CA ASP A 45 -2.46 -6.12 25.77
C ASP A 45 -1.58 -6.49 24.56
N MET A 46 -2.22 -6.91 23.45
CA MET A 46 -1.50 -7.24 22.22
C MET A 46 -0.61 -6.09 21.74
N LYS A 47 0.57 -6.45 21.23
CA LYS A 47 1.49 -5.50 20.59
C LYS A 47 0.96 -5.10 19.22
N LEU A 48 0.95 -3.80 18.96
CA LEU A 48 0.50 -3.24 17.69
C LEU A 48 1.68 -2.97 16.76
N TRP A 49 1.47 -3.19 15.48
CA TRP A 49 2.43 -2.82 14.44
C TRP A 49 2.33 -1.32 14.13
N SER A 50 3.49 -0.66 14.00
CA SER A 50 3.61 0.70 13.49
C SER A 50 4.99 0.90 12.85
N PRO A 51 5.22 2.00 12.10
CA PRO A 51 6.56 2.31 11.58
C PRO A 51 7.66 2.32 12.65
N ASP A 52 7.37 2.81 13.84
CA ASP A 52 8.34 2.90 14.94
C ASP A 52 8.48 1.60 15.75
N SER A 53 7.50 0.71 15.62
CA SER A 53 7.48 -0.59 16.29
C SER A 53 6.83 -1.64 15.38
N PRO A 54 7.54 -2.14 14.36
CA PRO A 54 6.99 -3.05 13.36
C PRO A 54 6.91 -4.49 13.90
N PHE A 55 6.10 -4.66 14.95
CA PHE A 55 5.99 -5.93 15.63
C PHE A 55 5.16 -6.93 14.82
N LEU A 56 5.73 -8.10 14.59
CA LEU A 56 5.10 -9.23 13.91
C LEU A 56 4.98 -10.40 14.88
N TYR A 57 3.79 -11.00 14.94
CA TYR A 57 3.56 -12.28 15.62
C TYR A 57 3.92 -13.41 14.69
N ASP A 58 4.65 -14.41 15.16
CA ASP A 58 4.84 -15.65 14.40
C ASP A 58 3.53 -16.44 14.37
N LEU A 59 3.21 -16.99 13.20
CA LEU A 59 2.09 -17.90 13.00
C LEU A 59 2.61 -19.29 12.67
N ARG A 60 2.05 -20.29 13.34
CA ARG A 60 2.17 -21.69 12.95
C ARG A 60 0.78 -22.22 12.63
N VAL A 61 0.60 -22.66 11.40
CA VAL A 61 -0.64 -23.29 10.92
C VAL A 61 -0.34 -24.74 10.61
N THR A 62 -1.03 -25.64 11.31
CA THR A 62 -0.76 -27.08 11.23
C THR A 62 -1.99 -27.82 10.78
N LEU A 63 -1.87 -28.59 9.72
CA LEU A 63 -2.90 -29.54 9.27
C LEU A 63 -2.76 -30.86 10.03
N LYS A 64 -3.80 -31.29 10.69
CA LYS A 64 -3.86 -32.56 11.41
C LYS A 64 -4.86 -33.53 10.77
N SER A 65 -4.52 -34.82 10.74
CA SER A 65 -5.43 -35.95 10.53
C SER A 65 -5.40 -36.80 11.79
N GLY A 66 -6.46 -36.74 12.59
CA GLY A 66 -6.49 -37.34 13.92
C GLY A 66 -5.41 -36.77 14.85
N LYS A 67 -4.37 -37.57 15.19
CA LYS A 67 -3.23 -37.17 16.01
C LYS A 67 -1.98 -36.86 15.17
N GLU A 68 -1.99 -37.16 13.92
CA GLU A 68 -0.87 -37.00 13.01
C GLU A 68 -0.81 -35.55 12.46
N THR A 69 0.40 -35.00 12.38
CA THR A 69 0.66 -33.78 11.65
C THR A 69 0.90 -34.13 10.19
N VAL A 70 0.02 -33.65 9.32
CA VAL A 70 0.10 -33.89 7.87
C VAL A 70 0.97 -32.84 7.21
N ASP A 71 0.78 -31.56 7.63
CA ASP A 71 1.56 -30.43 7.08
C ASP A 71 1.66 -29.31 8.13
N GLU A 72 2.71 -28.48 7.98
CA GLU A 72 2.93 -27.30 8.83
C GLU A 72 3.43 -26.12 7.99
N VAL A 73 2.74 -25.00 8.06
CA VAL A 73 3.13 -23.74 7.46
C VAL A 73 3.49 -22.73 8.53
N LYS A 74 4.63 -22.05 8.36
CA LYS A 74 5.04 -20.91 9.18
C LYS A 74 4.80 -19.62 8.42
N SER A 75 4.19 -18.66 9.10
CA SER A 75 3.87 -17.35 8.57
C SER A 75 3.98 -16.30 9.67
N TYR A 76 3.46 -15.12 9.45
CA TYR A 76 3.37 -14.07 10.46
C TYR A 76 2.08 -13.28 10.33
N ALA A 77 1.75 -12.51 11.37
CA ALA A 77 0.67 -11.53 11.34
C ALA A 77 1.01 -10.31 12.18
N ALA A 78 0.36 -9.20 11.90
CA ALA A 78 0.44 -8.01 12.74
C ALA A 78 -0.94 -7.49 13.10
N MET A 79 -1.03 -6.86 14.27
CA MET A 79 -2.23 -6.18 14.74
C MET A 79 -2.07 -4.69 14.49
N ARG A 80 -2.91 -4.12 13.65
CA ARG A 80 -2.91 -2.68 13.33
C ARG A 80 -4.29 -2.23 12.86
N LYS A 81 -4.53 -0.92 12.91
CA LYS A 81 -5.75 -0.31 12.39
C LYS A 81 -5.43 0.99 11.67
N PHE A 82 -5.72 1.05 10.37
CA PHE A 82 -5.76 2.30 9.62
C PHE A 82 -7.17 2.88 9.68
N SER A 83 -7.27 4.18 9.90
CA SER A 83 -8.55 4.90 9.98
C SER A 83 -8.37 6.37 9.66
N THR A 84 -9.48 7.10 9.58
CA THR A 84 -9.51 8.56 9.59
C THR A 84 -10.33 9.04 10.78
N ALA A 85 -9.94 10.16 11.37
CA ALA A 85 -10.73 10.82 12.40
C ALA A 85 -10.49 12.33 12.37
N ARG A 86 -11.39 13.09 13.02
CA ARG A 86 -11.18 14.53 13.17
C ARG A 86 -10.25 14.81 14.32
N ASP A 87 -9.28 15.70 14.10
CA ASP A 87 -8.43 16.25 15.14
C ASP A 87 -9.19 17.30 16.00
N ALA A 88 -8.48 17.93 16.93
CA ALA A 88 -9.03 18.95 17.83
C ALA A 88 -9.55 20.19 17.09
N ASP A 89 -9.03 20.46 15.89
CA ASP A 89 -9.42 21.58 15.04
C ASP A 89 -10.55 21.21 14.08
N GLY A 90 -11.03 19.97 14.14
CA GLY A 90 -12.09 19.43 13.28
C GLY A 90 -11.63 19.01 11.89
N ILE A 91 -10.33 18.96 11.63
CA ILE A 91 -9.75 18.54 10.37
C ILE A 91 -9.64 17.01 10.35
N VAL A 92 -10.03 16.38 9.24
CA VAL A 92 -9.91 14.92 9.09
C VAL A 92 -8.45 14.53 8.85
N ARG A 93 -7.91 13.66 9.72
CA ARG A 93 -6.53 13.17 9.65
C ARG A 93 -6.49 11.69 9.39
N LEU A 94 -5.41 11.24 8.76
CA LEU A 94 -5.06 9.82 8.68
C LEU A 94 -4.57 9.34 10.04
N GLN A 95 -4.99 8.15 10.43
CA GLN A 95 -4.64 7.54 11.71
C GLN A 95 -4.08 6.14 11.55
N LEU A 96 -3.14 5.79 12.41
CA LEU A 96 -2.71 4.42 12.68
C LEU A 96 -2.93 4.11 14.17
N ASN A 97 -3.63 3.01 14.45
CA ASN A 97 -3.92 2.58 15.82
C ASN A 97 -4.63 3.67 16.66
N ASN A 98 -5.58 4.39 16.03
CA ASN A 98 -6.35 5.51 16.59
C ASN A 98 -5.48 6.72 17.04
N ARG A 99 -4.32 6.90 16.44
CA ARG A 99 -3.45 8.07 16.62
C ARG A 99 -3.18 8.71 15.27
N ASP A 100 -3.20 10.03 15.22
CA ASP A 100 -2.88 10.77 14.01
C ASP A 100 -1.46 10.42 13.56
N LEU A 101 -1.32 10.17 12.26
CA LEU A 101 -0.05 9.83 11.64
C LEU A 101 0.12 10.65 10.36
N PHE A 102 1.17 11.45 10.32
CA PHE A 102 1.63 12.08 9.10
C PHE A 102 2.40 11.06 8.27
N MET A 103 1.79 10.59 7.18
CA MET A 103 2.44 9.67 6.26
C MET A 103 3.32 10.48 5.30
N PHE A 104 4.62 10.21 5.33
CA PHE A 104 5.61 10.92 4.54
C PHE A 104 6.60 9.94 3.91
N GLY A 105 6.72 9.98 2.57
CA GLY A 105 7.57 9.04 1.86
C GLY A 105 7.67 9.28 0.37
N PRO A 106 8.56 8.56 -0.33
CA PRO A 106 8.77 8.69 -1.75
C PRO A 106 7.68 7.95 -2.56
N LEU A 107 7.49 8.43 -3.79
CA LEU A 107 6.91 7.66 -4.89
C LEU A 107 7.98 6.72 -5.44
N ASP A 108 7.64 5.44 -5.60
CA ASP A 108 8.56 4.39 -6.06
C ASP A 108 7.95 3.59 -7.21
N GLN A 109 8.59 3.64 -8.37
CA GLN A 109 8.19 2.90 -9.57
C GLN A 109 8.93 1.56 -9.71
N GLY A 110 9.99 1.33 -8.95
CA GLY A 110 10.69 0.06 -8.88
C GLY A 110 11.36 -0.40 -10.18
N TRP A 111 12.03 0.52 -10.89
CA TRP A 111 12.80 0.21 -12.08
C TRP A 111 14.27 -0.07 -11.75
N TRP A 112 14.82 -1.09 -12.40
CA TRP A 112 16.19 -1.56 -12.18
C TRP A 112 17.04 -1.45 -13.44
N PRO A 113 18.33 -1.07 -13.33
CA PRO A 113 19.18 -0.85 -14.50
C PRO A 113 19.39 -2.08 -15.37
N ASP A 114 19.45 -3.26 -14.77
CA ASP A 114 19.75 -4.55 -15.43
C ASP A 114 18.51 -5.42 -15.61
N GLY A 115 17.59 -5.41 -14.65
CA GLY A 115 16.40 -6.24 -14.64
C GLY A 115 15.13 -5.55 -15.09
N LEU A 116 15.18 -4.26 -15.44
CA LEU A 116 14.04 -3.41 -15.78
C LEU A 116 12.98 -3.42 -14.67
N TYR A 117 12.00 -4.31 -14.78
CA TYR A 117 10.87 -4.44 -13.82
C TYR A 117 11.17 -5.42 -12.68
N THR A 118 12.30 -6.11 -12.74
CA THR A 118 12.69 -7.15 -11.78
C THR A 118 13.98 -6.76 -11.07
N ALA A 119 13.96 -6.75 -9.76
CA ALA A 119 15.16 -6.52 -8.95
C ALA A 119 16.20 -7.62 -9.16
N PRO A 120 17.50 -7.29 -9.14
CA PRO A 120 18.57 -8.26 -9.37
C PRO A 120 18.70 -9.29 -8.23
N THR A 121 18.42 -8.89 -7.00
CA THR A 121 18.50 -9.76 -5.80
C THR A 121 17.45 -9.36 -4.76
N ASP A 122 17.28 -10.20 -3.75
CA ASP A 122 16.40 -9.90 -2.61
C ASP A 122 16.95 -8.77 -1.75
N GLU A 123 18.28 -8.72 -1.59
CA GLU A 123 18.96 -7.64 -0.88
C GLU A 123 18.76 -6.28 -1.57
N ALA A 124 18.65 -6.26 -2.90
CA ALA A 124 18.32 -5.06 -3.65
C ALA A 124 16.90 -4.58 -3.35
N LEU A 125 15.92 -5.49 -3.30
CA LEU A 125 14.55 -5.15 -2.88
C LEU A 125 14.51 -4.58 -1.46
N GLU A 126 15.21 -5.21 -0.52
CA GLU A 126 15.27 -4.78 0.87
C GLU A 126 16.02 -3.44 1.03
N TYR A 127 17.04 -3.19 0.20
CA TYR A 127 17.85 -1.99 0.25
C TYR A 127 17.03 -0.69 0.14
N ASP A 128 16.10 -0.62 -0.80
CA ASP A 128 15.26 0.56 -1.01
C ASP A 128 14.36 0.82 0.19
N VAL A 129 13.80 -0.24 0.79
CA VAL A 129 13.00 -0.16 2.01
C VAL A 129 13.83 0.36 3.18
N ILE A 130 15.04 -0.20 3.39
CA ILE A 130 15.96 0.24 4.45
C ILE A 130 16.37 1.70 4.24
N LYS A 131 16.73 2.09 3.01
CA LYS A 131 17.14 3.47 2.70
C LYS A 131 16.02 4.46 2.93
N THR A 132 14.83 4.14 2.51
CA THR A 132 13.63 4.95 2.79
C THR A 132 13.48 5.20 4.29
N LYS A 133 13.58 4.15 5.10
CA LYS A 133 13.53 4.27 6.56
C LYS A 133 14.66 5.10 7.13
N GLN A 134 15.90 4.88 6.68
CA GLN A 134 17.10 5.61 7.15
C GLN A 134 17.01 7.11 6.85
N TRP A 135 16.33 7.52 5.79
CA TRP A 135 16.12 8.92 5.44
C TRP A 135 14.98 9.59 6.21
N GLY A 136 14.36 8.86 7.13
CA GLY A 136 13.32 9.41 8.00
C GLY A 136 11.90 9.30 7.45
N PHE A 137 11.71 8.63 6.33
CA PHE A 137 10.38 8.35 5.80
C PHE A 137 9.69 7.20 6.55
N ASN A 138 8.37 7.19 6.56
CA ASN A 138 7.56 6.15 7.19
C ASN A 138 6.64 5.41 6.22
N MET A 139 6.63 5.81 4.95
CA MET A 139 5.82 5.18 3.91
C MET A 139 6.54 5.16 2.56
N ILE A 140 6.04 4.33 1.65
CA ILE A 140 6.33 4.33 0.21
C ILE A 140 4.99 4.25 -0.53
N ARG A 141 4.79 5.07 -1.56
CA ARG A 141 3.74 4.83 -2.53
C ARG A 141 4.32 3.99 -3.68
N LYS A 142 3.86 2.74 -3.80
CA LYS A 142 4.21 1.86 -4.91
C LYS A 142 3.35 2.24 -6.12
N HIS A 143 3.96 3.04 -7.00
CA HIS A 143 3.29 3.71 -8.10
C HIS A 143 3.13 2.79 -9.31
N VAL A 144 1.87 2.50 -9.63
CA VAL A 144 1.42 1.72 -10.81
C VAL A 144 2.20 0.42 -11.04
N LYS A 145 2.64 -0.22 -9.96
CA LYS A 145 3.39 -1.47 -9.98
C LYS A 145 3.03 -2.37 -8.81
N VAL A 146 3.06 -3.69 -9.04
CA VAL A 146 3.03 -4.72 -8.00
C VAL A 146 4.40 -5.36 -7.89
N GLU A 147 4.94 -5.44 -6.67
CA GLU A 147 6.21 -6.09 -6.38
C GLU A 147 6.03 -7.58 -6.01
N PRO A 148 7.10 -8.38 -6.02
CA PRO A 148 7.07 -9.70 -5.41
C PRO A 148 6.72 -9.64 -3.92
N ALA A 149 6.01 -10.67 -3.40
CA ALA A 149 5.55 -10.71 -2.00
C ALA A 149 6.65 -10.41 -0.96
N ARG A 150 7.89 -10.80 -1.22
CA ARG A 150 9.03 -10.54 -0.33
C ARG A 150 9.36 -9.06 -0.15
N TRP A 151 9.08 -8.19 -1.14
CA TRP A 151 9.23 -6.73 -0.97
C TRP A 151 8.28 -6.20 0.11
N TYR A 152 7.03 -6.65 0.09
CA TYR A 152 6.06 -6.29 1.14
C TYR A 152 6.44 -6.87 2.49
N THR A 153 7.02 -8.09 2.52
CA THR A 153 7.59 -8.68 3.74
C THR A 153 8.71 -7.81 4.33
N HIS A 154 9.58 -7.23 3.49
CA HIS A 154 10.58 -6.26 3.95
C HIS A 154 9.92 -5.00 4.51
N CYS A 155 8.89 -4.46 3.86
CA CYS A 155 8.11 -3.33 4.39
C CYS A 155 7.47 -3.67 5.74
N ASP A 156 6.88 -4.86 5.90
CA ASP A 156 6.29 -5.33 7.14
C ASP A 156 7.31 -5.38 8.28
N ARG A 157 8.50 -5.90 8.00
CA ARG A 157 9.59 -6.06 8.98
C ARG A 157 10.28 -4.75 9.37
N HIS A 158 10.46 -3.85 8.41
CA HIS A 158 11.15 -2.57 8.64
C HIS A 158 10.20 -1.44 9.05
N GLY A 159 8.90 -1.66 9.02
CA GLY A 159 7.91 -0.65 9.42
C GLY A 159 7.79 0.48 8.40
N ILE A 160 7.60 0.13 7.13
CA ILE A 160 7.28 1.08 6.07
C ILE A 160 5.83 0.85 5.64
N ILE A 161 5.00 1.89 5.74
CA ILE A 161 3.62 1.85 5.25
C ILE A 161 3.66 1.88 3.71
N VAL A 162 2.79 1.09 3.08
CA VAL A 162 2.67 1.05 1.63
C VAL A 162 1.32 1.61 1.21
N TRP A 163 1.36 2.55 0.27
CA TRP A 163 0.22 2.90 -0.58
C TRP A 163 0.39 2.10 -1.87
N GLN A 164 -0.54 1.21 -2.16
CA GLN A 164 -0.46 0.30 -3.30
C GLN A 164 -1.39 0.75 -4.42
N ASP A 165 -0.79 1.12 -5.54
CA ASP A 165 -1.54 1.43 -6.74
C ASP A 165 -1.96 0.19 -7.52
N MET A 166 -3.09 0.28 -8.21
CA MET A 166 -3.44 -0.58 -9.33
C MET A 166 -2.61 -0.14 -10.55
N PRO A 167 -1.89 -1.06 -11.24
CA PRO A 167 -1.29 -0.78 -12.55
C PRO A 167 -2.38 -0.62 -13.62
N SER A 168 -3.07 0.52 -13.60
CA SER A 168 -4.19 0.79 -14.50
C SER A 168 -3.74 1.16 -15.91
N SER A 169 -4.69 1.16 -16.85
CA SER A 169 -4.46 1.45 -18.27
C SER A 169 -3.98 2.90 -18.49
N THR A 170 -3.32 3.13 -19.63
CA THR A 170 -2.89 4.47 -20.09
C THR A 170 -4.00 5.30 -20.74
N GLY A 171 -5.16 4.70 -21.10
CA GLY A 171 -6.33 5.43 -21.58
C GLY A 171 -7.10 6.05 -20.42
N GLY A 172 -8.04 6.95 -20.69
CA GLY A 172 -8.86 7.54 -19.64
C GLY A 172 -9.63 8.78 -20.10
N PRO A 173 -10.42 9.38 -19.18
CA PRO A 173 -11.08 10.67 -19.42
C PRO A 173 -10.05 11.80 -19.48
N GLN A 174 -10.50 12.98 -19.85
CA GLN A 174 -9.66 14.18 -19.76
C GLN A 174 -9.23 14.39 -18.30
N TRP A 175 -7.94 14.59 -18.07
CA TRP A 175 -7.41 14.87 -16.74
C TRP A 175 -7.76 16.27 -16.26
N GLN A 176 -8.28 16.35 -15.03
CA GLN A 176 -8.68 17.58 -14.36
C GLN A 176 -8.29 17.46 -12.88
N MET A 177 -7.55 18.42 -12.34
CA MET A 177 -7.05 18.30 -10.97
C MET A 177 -7.49 19.42 -10.03
N GLU A 178 -7.83 20.60 -10.53
CA GLU A 178 -8.06 21.81 -9.69
C GLU A 178 -9.43 21.85 -9.01
N GLN A 179 -10.31 20.93 -9.32
CA GLN A 179 -11.67 20.86 -8.78
C GLN A 179 -12.18 19.41 -8.76
N TYR A 180 -13.34 19.19 -8.15
CA TYR A 180 -14.05 17.94 -8.36
C TYR A 180 -14.40 17.77 -9.84
N PHE A 181 -14.22 16.54 -10.32
CA PHE A 181 -14.43 16.21 -11.72
C PHE A 181 -15.90 16.43 -12.12
N ASP A 182 -16.12 17.20 -13.17
CA ASP A 182 -17.44 17.50 -13.74
C ASP A 182 -17.62 17.01 -15.19
N GLY A 183 -16.62 16.30 -15.71
CA GLY A 183 -16.65 15.72 -17.03
C GLY A 183 -17.36 14.34 -17.08
N ALA A 184 -17.37 13.74 -18.28
CA ALA A 184 -17.86 12.38 -18.45
C ALA A 184 -16.77 11.37 -18.06
N GLU A 185 -17.13 10.40 -17.26
CA GLU A 185 -16.24 9.25 -16.97
C GLU A 185 -15.93 8.47 -18.25
N TRP A 186 -14.75 7.89 -18.27
CA TRP A 186 -14.36 7.02 -19.36
C TRP A 186 -15.17 5.72 -19.32
N GLN A 187 -15.64 5.31 -20.50
CA GLN A 187 -16.33 4.04 -20.64
C GLN A 187 -15.34 3.00 -21.18
N ARG A 188 -14.98 2.06 -20.34
CA ARG A 188 -14.24 0.88 -20.76
C ARG A 188 -15.14 -0.03 -21.58
N SER A 189 -14.55 -0.86 -22.45
CA SER A 189 -15.28 -2.00 -22.98
C SER A 189 -15.61 -2.97 -21.84
N PRO A 190 -16.70 -3.76 -21.94
CA PRO A 190 -17.04 -4.74 -20.90
C PRO A 190 -15.91 -5.73 -20.60
N GLU A 191 -15.11 -6.08 -21.60
CA GLU A 191 -13.94 -6.94 -21.47
C GLU A 191 -12.84 -6.24 -20.64
N SER A 192 -12.49 -5.01 -20.99
CA SER A 192 -11.47 -4.24 -20.27
C SER A 192 -11.87 -3.92 -18.82
N GLU A 193 -13.16 -3.72 -18.56
CA GLU A 193 -13.68 -3.56 -17.21
C GLU A 193 -13.57 -4.86 -16.41
N ALA A 194 -13.95 -5.99 -17.00
CA ALA A 194 -13.86 -7.30 -16.37
C ALA A 194 -12.41 -7.65 -16.00
N ASP A 195 -11.48 -7.38 -16.92
CA ASP A 195 -10.04 -7.58 -16.69
C ASP A 195 -9.54 -6.71 -15.54
N PHE A 196 -9.89 -5.41 -15.51
CA PHE A 196 -9.51 -4.52 -14.41
C PHE A 196 -10.01 -5.03 -13.06
N ARG A 197 -11.31 -5.39 -12.98
CA ARG A 197 -11.91 -5.85 -11.72
C ARG A 197 -11.26 -7.15 -11.25
N LYS A 198 -11.01 -8.09 -12.17
CA LYS A 198 -10.33 -9.35 -11.87
C LYS A 198 -8.91 -9.10 -11.34
N GLU A 199 -8.08 -8.34 -12.07
CA GLU A 199 -6.71 -8.07 -11.69
C GLU A 199 -6.61 -7.30 -10.37
N TRP A 200 -7.47 -6.29 -10.16
CA TRP A 200 -7.49 -5.53 -8.92
C TRP A 200 -7.88 -6.38 -7.71
N GLN A 201 -8.85 -7.26 -7.89
CA GLN A 201 -9.22 -8.22 -6.85
C GLN A 201 -8.07 -9.18 -6.54
N GLU A 202 -7.44 -9.76 -7.56
CA GLU A 202 -6.30 -10.67 -7.40
C GLU A 202 -5.12 -9.99 -6.69
N ILE A 203 -4.85 -8.72 -6.96
CA ILE A 203 -3.83 -7.92 -6.26
C ILE A 203 -4.19 -7.76 -4.77
N MET A 204 -5.43 -7.36 -4.47
CA MET A 204 -5.89 -7.20 -3.10
C MET A 204 -5.84 -8.52 -2.32
N ASP A 205 -6.28 -9.63 -2.92
CA ASP A 205 -6.26 -10.95 -2.31
C ASP A 205 -4.84 -11.44 -2.06
N TYR A 206 -3.95 -11.29 -3.06
CA TYR A 206 -2.55 -11.69 -2.96
C TYR A 206 -1.80 -10.93 -1.86
N LEU A 207 -2.09 -9.65 -1.69
CA LEU A 207 -1.42 -8.78 -0.73
C LEU A 207 -2.18 -8.60 0.59
N TYR A 208 -3.32 -9.25 0.75
CA TYR A 208 -4.21 -9.08 1.91
C TYR A 208 -3.50 -9.28 3.24
N SER A 209 -2.63 -10.29 3.33
CA SER A 209 -1.92 -10.65 4.55
C SER A 209 -0.77 -9.72 4.93
N ASN A 210 -0.41 -8.73 4.09
CA ASN A 210 0.69 -7.80 4.37
C ASN A 210 0.21 -6.60 5.20
N PRO A 211 0.59 -6.51 6.49
CA PRO A 211 0.13 -5.44 7.37
C PRO A 211 0.64 -4.05 6.99
N CYS A 212 1.74 -3.93 6.27
CA CYS A 212 2.30 -2.66 5.82
C CYS A 212 1.37 -1.89 4.88
N ILE A 213 0.54 -2.59 4.09
CA ILE A 213 -0.38 -1.90 3.18
C ILE A 213 -1.44 -1.17 3.98
N GLY A 214 -1.41 0.15 3.89
CA GLY A 214 -2.34 1.05 4.57
C GLY A 214 -3.41 1.63 3.66
N VAL A 215 -3.11 1.77 2.37
CA VAL A 215 -3.97 2.44 1.40
C VAL A 215 -3.98 1.68 0.08
N TRP A 216 -5.17 1.48 -0.47
CA TRP A 216 -5.40 1.02 -1.82
C TRP A 216 -5.67 2.20 -2.75
N VAL A 217 -5.01 2.23 -3.92
CA VAL A 217 -5.10 3.34 -4.90
C VAL A 217 -5.51 2.79 -6.27
N PRO A 218 -6.81 2.71 -6.59
CA PRO A 218 -7.26 2.13 -7.87
C PRO A 218 -6.90 2.96 -9.09
N PHE A 219 -6.78 4.30 -8.99
CA PHE A 219 -6.51 5.16 -10.13
C PHE A 219 -5.47 6.24 -9.82
N ASN A 220 -4.63 6.54 -10.81
CA ASN A 220 -3.67 7.63 -10.82
C ASN A 220 -3.94 8.56 -12.01
N GLU A 221 -4.08 9.87 -11.76
CA GLU A 221 -4.11 10.95 -12.77
C GLU A 221 -5.03 10.65 -13.98
N ALA A 222 -6.23 10.17 -13.70
CA ALA A 222 -7.23 9.77 -14.69
C ALA A 222 -6.83 8.53 -15.55
N TRP A 223 -5.66 7.94 -15.31
CA TRP A 223 -5.22 6.76 -16.10
C TRP A 223 -6.15 5.58 -15.89
N GLY A 224 -6.85 5.20 -16.96
CA GLY A 224 -7.82 4.12 -16.94
C GLY A 224 -9.02 4.32 -16.01
N GLN A 225 -9.23 5.53 -15.51
CA GLN A 225 -10.25 5.85 -14.52
C GLN A 225 -11.66 5.74 -15.10
N PHE A 226 -12.50 4.97 -14.42
CA PHE A 226 -13.92 4.74 -14.77
C PHE A 226 -14.68 4.38 -13.49
N GLU A 227 -15.98 4.64 -13.46
CA GLU A 227 -16.87 4.28 -12.34
C GLU A 227 -16.24 4.51 -10.96
N THR A 228 -15.56 5.64 -10.82
CA THR A 228 -14.65 5.93 -9.71
C THR A 228 -15.27 5.70 -8.34
N ALA A 229 -16.50 6.17 -8.13
CA ALA A 229 -17.18 6.03 -6.84
C ALA A 229 -17.55 4.56 -6.55
N GLU A 230 -17.95 3.80 -7.57
CA GLU A 230 -18.28 2.38 -7.44
C GLU A 230 -17.03 1.55 -7.18
N ILE A 231 -15.95 1.77 -7.95
CA ILE A 231 -14.67 1.08 -7.76
C ILE A 231 -14.11 1.36 -6.36
N ALA A 232 -14.15 2.60 -5.88
CA ALA A 232 -13.71 2.94 -4.53
C ALA A 232 -14.54 2.23 -3.46
N GLN A 233 -15.87 2.20 -3.61
CA GLN A 233 -16.75 1.51 -2.69
C GLN A 233 -16.55 -0.01 -2.71
N TRP A 234 -16.39 -0.58 -3.90
CA TRP A 234 -16.09 -2.00 -4.07
C TRP A 234 -14.75 -2.37 -3.41
N THR A 235 -13.69 -1.60 -3.66
CA THR A 235 -12.38 -1.79 -3.02
C THR A 235 -12.51 -1.76 -1.49
N LYS A 236 -13.24 -0.77 -0.93
CA LYS A 236 -13.48 -0.66 0.51
C LYS A 236 -14.31 -1.80 1.08
N THR A 237 -15.25 -2.32 0.31
CA THR A 237 -16.09 -3.46 0.74
C THR A 237 -15.29 -4.77 0.73
N HIS A 238 -14.42 -4.93 -0.28
CA HIS A 238 -13.53 -6.09 -0.40
C HIS A 238 -12.50 -6.13 0.73
N ASP A 239 -11.90 -4.97 1.04
CA ASP A 239 -10.97 -4.84 2.16
C ASP A 239 -11.30 -3.63 3.05
N PRO A 240 -12.15 -3.80 4.07
CA PRO A 240 -12.53 -2.73 5.01
C PRO A 240 -11.39 -2.33 5.96
N THR A 241 -10.30 -3.08 6.01
CA THR A 241 -9.20 -2.88 6.98
C THR A 241 -8.17 -1.86 6.54
N ARG A 242 -8.28 -1.37 5.30
CA ARG A 242 -7.38 -0.39 4.69
C ARG A 242 -8.15 0.84 4.23
N LEU A 243 -7.44 1.94 4.04
CA LEU A 243 -8.00 3.16 3.45
C LEU A 243 -8.02 3.04 1.92
N VAL A 244 -8.91 3.81 1.30
CA VAL A 244 -9.02 3.91 -0.16
C VAL A 244 -8.78 5.34 -0.60
N ASN A 245 -7.76 5.53 -1.43
CA ASN A 245 -7.49 6.74 -2.20
C ASN A 245 -8.11 6.55 -3.59
N PRO A 246 -9.29 7.07 -3.87
CA PRO A 246 -10.08 6.67 -5.04
C PRO A 246 -9.47 7.09 -6.37
N ALA A 247 -8.80 8.25 -6.39
CA ALA A 247 -8.20 8.84 -7.57
C ALA A 247 -7.08 9.80 -7.14
N SER A 248 -5.85 9.31 -7.20
CA SER A 248 -4.68 10.09 -6.83
C SER A 248 -4.37 11.13 -7.91
N GLY A 249 -4.32 12.40 -7.52
CA GLY A 249 -3.83 13.50 -8.35
C GLY A 249 -4.74 14.01 -9.45
N GLY A 250 -6.03 13.71 -9.42
CA GLY A 250 -6.96 14.29 -10.38
C GLY A 250 -8.22 13.48 -10.63
N ASN A 251 -9.15 14.06 -11.37
CA ASN A 251 -10.51 13.59 -11.55
C ASN A 251 -11.13 13.17 -10.22
N HIS A 252 -11.12 14.12 -9.27
CA HIS A 252 -11.57 13.90 -7.90
C HIS A 252 -13.05 13.67 -7.82
N TYR A 253 -13.45 12.65 -7.05
CA TYR A 253 -14.84 12.36 -6.72
C TYR A 253 -15.05 12.44 -5.21
N PRO A 254 -16.28 12.77 -4.72
CA PRO A 254 -16.57 12.80 -3.30
C PRO A 254 -16.78 11.41 -2.70
N CYS A 255 -15.80 10.51 -2.88
CA CYS A 255 -15.79 9.12 -2.44
C CYS A 255 -14.44 8.73 -1.85
N GLY A 256 -14.34 7.50 -1.29
CA GLY A 256 -13.15 7.02 -0.62
C GLY A 256 -12.86 7.71 0.71
N ASP A 257 -11.66 7.48 1.25
CA ASP A 257 -11.24 7.97 2.57
C ASP A 257 -10.43 9.27 2.50
N MET A 258 -9.96 9.68 1.33
CA MET A 258 -9.12 10.86 1.15
C MET A 258 -9.38 11.59 -0.17
N LEU A 259 -8.97 12.86 -0.21
CA LEU A 259 -8.78 13.67 -1.39
C LEU A 259 -7.26 13.82 -1.58
N ASP A 260 -6.74 13.33 -2.69
CA ASP A 260 -5.30 13.30 -2.96
C ASP A 260 -4.94 14.24 -4.10
N LEU A 261 -4.09 15.21 -3.81
CA LEU A 261 -3.68 16.27 -4.72
C LEU A 261 -2.27 15.97 -5.25
N HIS A 262 -2.02 16.36 -6.51
CA HIS A 262 -0.69 16.38 -7.12
C HIS A 262 -0.37 17.81 -7.53
N HIS A 263 0.82 18.30 -7.20
CA HIS A 263 1.29 19.60 -7.65
C HIS A 263 2.80 19.62 -7.83
N TYR A 264 3.25 19.99 -9.02
CA TYR A 264 4.64 20.00 -9.41
C TYR A 264 5.12 21.38 -9.90
N PRO A 265 6.37 21.78 -9.62
CA PRO A 265 7.33 21.10 -8.74
C PRO A 265 7.11 21.43 -7.25
N ASP A 266 6.60 22.62 -6.94
CA ASP A 266 6.42 23.12 -5.58
C ASP A 266 5.17 22.48 -4.94
N PRO A 267 5.22 22.08 -3.66
CA PRO A 267 4.04 21.56 -2.96
C PRO A 267 2.98 22.62 -2.79
N GLU A 268 1.74 22.33 -3.21
CA GLU A 268 0.60 23.21 -3.08
C GLU A 268 -0.69 22.43 -2.77
N MET A 269 -1.46 22.94 -1.81
CA MET A 269 -2.78 22.42 -1.45
C MET A 269 -3.86 23.31 -2.05
N TYR A 270 -4.22 23.08 -3.29
CA TYR A 270 -5.14 23.93 -4.06
C TYR A 270 -6.64 23.58 -3.85
N LEU A 271 -6.92 22.45 -3.21
CA LEU A 271 -8.29 22.02 -2.92
C LEU A 271 -8.33 21.40 -1.51
N TYR A 272 -9.50 21.45 -0.86
CA TYR A 272 -9.70 20.91 0.48
C TYR A 272 -11.06 20.20 0.59
N ASP A 273 -11.09 19.06 1.27
CA ASP A 273 -12.31 18.33 1.60
C ASP A 273 -12.55 18.31 3.12
N ALA A 274 -13.65 18.91 3.57
CA ALA A 274 -13.99 18.93 4.98
C ALA A 274 -14.47 17.58 5.55
N LYS A 275 -14.73 16.58 4.71
CA LYS A 275 -15.27 15.27 5.11
C LYS A 275 -14.24 14.15 5.05
N ARG A 276 -13.14 14.34 4.34
CA ARG A 276 -12.09 13.33 4.09
C ARG A 276 -10.72 13.92 4.42
N ALA A 277 -9.74 13.06 4.62
CA ALA A 277 -8.37 13.52 4.74
C ALA A 277 -7.91 14.13 3.40
N THR A 278 -7.40 15.36 3.43
CA THR A 278 -6.78 15.96 2.24
C THR A 278 -5.28 15.76 2.34
N VAL A 279 -4.69 15.18 1.30
CA VAL A 279 -3.28 14.82 1.23
C VAL A 279 -2.67 15.38 -0.04
N LEU A 280 -1.35 15.57 -0.06
CA LEU A 280 -0.57 15.88 -1.24
C LEU A 280 0.23 14.62 -1.60
N GLY A 281 -0.31 13.82 -2.53
CA GLY A 281 0.25 12.52 -2.88
C GLY A 281 1.48 12.59 -3.75
N GLU A 282 1.63 13.67 -4.54
CA GLU A 282 2.82 13.86 -5.36
C GLU A 282 3.23 15.32 -5.45
N TYR A 283 4.54 15.57 -5.33
CA TYR A 283 5.17 16.87 -5.57
C TYR A 283 6.68 16.68 -5.81
N GLY A 284 7.37 17.73 -6.16
CA GLY A 284 8.83 17.73 -6.36
C GLY A 284 9.23 17.38 -7.78
N GLY A 285 9.53 16.11 -8.05
CA GLY A 285 10.05 15.71 -9.38
C GLY A 285 11.39 16.35 -9.73
N ILE A 286 12.26 16.45 -8.71
CA ILE A 286 13.58 17.08 -8.78
C ILE A 286 14.54 16.18 -9.56
N GLY A 287 15.03 16.63 -10.71
CA GLY A 287 15.97 15.90 -11.55
C GLY A 287 17.39 16.44 -11.44
N MET A 288 18.36 15.52 -11.38
CA MET A 288 19.78 15.81 -11.53
C MET A 288 20.46 14.66 -12.27
N ALA A 289 21.16 14.97 -13.35
CA ALA A 289 22.00 14.00 -14.03
C ALA A 289 23.25 13.70 -13.19
N ALA A 290 23.35 12.48 -12.66
CA ALA A 290 24.52 12.01 -11.92
C ALA A 290 25.39 11.16 -12.83
N GLU A 291 26.65 11.58 -13.08
CA GLU A 291 27.59 10.84 -13.93
C GLU A 291 27.79 9.39 -13.40
N GLY A 292 27.78 8.43 -14.31
CA GLY A 292 27.87 7.00 -13.98
C GLY A 292 26.57 6.35 -13.50
N HIS A 293 25.46 7.11 -13.37
CA HIS A 293 24.16 6.62 -12.92
C HIS A 293 23.02 6.88 -13.92
N LEU A 294 23.36 7.10 -15.19
CA LEU A 294 22.41 7.37 -16.26
C LEU A 294 22.39 6.25 -17.28
N TRP A 295 21.20 5.79 -17.64
CA TRP A 295 21.05 4.91 -18.81
C TRP A 295 21.33 5.66 -20.12
N GLU A 296 20.78 6.86 -20.20
CA GLU A 296 20.91 7.73 -21.36
C GLU A 296 21.34 9.13 -20.91
N PRO A 297 22.62 9.50 -21.07
CA PRO A 297 23.16 10.74 -20.54
C PRO A 297 22.43 12.01 -21.03
N ASP A 298 21.87 11.97 -22.25
CA ASP A 298 21.21 13.10 -22.88
C ASP A 298 19.70 13.17 -22.58
N ARG A 299 19.16 12.17 -21.89
CA ARG A 299 17.73 12.06 -21.55
C ARG A 299 17.53 11.65 -20.12
N ASN A 300 17.64 12.58 -19.20
CA ASN A 300 17.21 12.34 -17.84
C ASN A 300 15.93 13.14 -17.53
N TRP A 301 15.08 12.54 -16.70
CA TRP A 301 13.76 13.05 -16.39
C TRP A 301 13.76 13.91 -15.12
N GLY A 302 12.85 14.88 -15.06
CA GLY A 302 12.52 15.69 -13.91
C GLY A 302 11.57 16.81 -14.32
N TYR A 303 10.69 17.26 -13.42
CA TYR A 303 9.89 18.47 -13.65
C TYR A 303 10.77 19.72 -13.55
N VAL A 304 11.79 19.67 -12.71
CA VAL A 304 12.85 20.68 -12.61
C VAL A 304 14.21 19.98 -12.61
N HIS A 305 15.21 20.63 -13.19
CA HIS A 305 16.56 20.09 -13.33
C HIS A 305 17.58 20.96 -12.64
N PHE A 306 18.41 20.33 -11.83
CA PHE A 306 19.54 20.94 -11.15
C PHE A 306 20.86 20.36 -11.64
N LYS A 307 21.93 21.15 -11.47
CA LYS A 307 23.27 20.76 -11.94
C LYS A 307 24.17 20.22 -10.85
N THR A 308 23.87 20.55 -9.60
CA THR A 308 24.70 20.19 -8.46
C THR A 308 23.89 19.54 -7.34
N PRO A 309 24.50 18.64 -6.53
CA PRO A 309 23.85 18.09 -5.33
C PRO A 309 23.41 19.16 -4.32
N ALA A 310 24.14 20.29 -4.25
CA ALA A 310 23.78 21.38 -3.35
C ALA A 310 22.44 22.03 -3.73
N GLU A 311 22.24 22.29 -5.03
CA GLU A 311 20.96 22.83 -5.54
C GLU A 311 19.79 21.86 -5.30
N VAL A 312 20.01 20.54 -5.52
CA VAL A 312 19.02 19.50 -5.20
C VAL A 312 18.66 19.53 -3.70
N THR A 313 19.67 19.60 -2.84
CA THR A 313 19.47 19.63 -1.39
C THR A 313 18.69 20.88 -0.97
N GLU A 314 19.01 22.05 -1.52
CA GLU A 314 18.30 23.30 -1.24
C GLU A 314 16.83 23.21 -1.68
N ALA A 315 16.57 22.69 -2.89
CA ALA A 315 15.21 22.49 -3.39
C ALA A 315 14.44 21.49 -2.52
N TYR A 316 15.05 20.37 -2.14
CA TYR A 316 14.45 19.38 -1.25
C TYR A 316 14.06 20.00 0.10
N LEU A 317 14.98 20.73 0.74
CA LEU A 317 14.71 21.41 2.01
C LEU A 317 13.59 22.45 1.90
N ARG A 318 13.50 23.16 0.79
CA ARG A 318 12.42 24.12 0.54
C ARG A 318 11.06 23.44 0.39
N TYR A 319 11.01 22.24 -0.22
CA TYR A 319 9.76 21.51 -0.44
C TYR A 319 9.27 20.72 0.78
N THR A 320 10.17 20.38 1.70
CA THR A 320 9.87 19.53 2.85
C THR A 320 9.93 20.24 4.21
N GLY A 321 10.47 21.44 4.27
CA GLY A 321 10.57 22.29 5.47
C GLY A 321 9.46 23.30 5.53
#